data_512fa2225f2b7fdf72a664a83addfcbd
#
_entry.id   512fa2225f2b7fdf72a664a83addfcbd
#
_cell.length_a   1.000
_cell.length_b   1.000
_cell.length_c   1.000
_cell.angle_alpha   90.00
_cell.angle_beta   90.00
_cell.angle_gamma   90.00
#
_symmetry.space_group_name_H-M   'P 1'
#
loop_
_entity.id
_entity.type
_entity.pdbx_description
1 polymer ?
#
loop_
_entity_poly.entity_id
_entity_poly.type
_entity_poly.pdbx_seq_one_letter_code
_entity_poly.pdbx_strand_id
1 'polypeptide(L)'
;DFEKPQDRKRAWERIRAEEPFLVIGSPPCTMFSSLQNLNAKTNKVEWEKRRRTAEVLLTFAAAVYKLQVLAGRHFLHEHPASATNWSHPTIAKLLATSGVSAVVAHQCAFGLQSSTPGGGQAPAMKPTRFMSSAPAMLEALSKRCPGGHSHASLLGGTRARDAAVYPPGLCAAIAQGAAEQLRRDNRARGIRAVRAWHDARGRHPVHGNIPVRGEPTEVQCAAAQGNTGDEDEQLAAWAPGEVYDEITGAALPPSLVQAARAEEIKFMLEWGVWQRAPIADCWRETGKEPIGSKWVDVNKGDSAKPLVRSRFVVKE
;
A
#
# COMPACT_ATOMS: atom_id res chain seq x y z
N ASP A 1 8.75 -13.86 16.22
CA ASP A 1 8.39 -15.28 16.05
C ASP A 1 6.89 -15.47 16.34
N PHE A 2 6.08 -15.64 15.27
CA PHE A 2 4.62 -15.75 15.43
C PHE A 2 4.13 -17.12 15.93
N GLU A 3 5.01 -18.06 16.20
CA GLU A 3 4.64 -19.25 16.99
C GLU A 3 4.34 -18.87 18.44
N LYS A 4 4.94 -17.78 18.93
CA LYS A 4 4.75 -17.28 20.30
C LYS A 4 3.50 -16.39 20.40
N PRO A 5 2.59 -16.64 21.36
CA PRO A 5 1.39 -15.83 21.54
C PRO A 5 1.67 -14.34 21.77
N GLN A 6 2.73 -14.01 22.54
CA GLN A 6 3.12 -12.63 22.81
C GLN A 6 3.54 -11.86 21.57
N ASP A 7 4.20 -12.52 20.59
CA ASP A 7 4.62 -11.86 19.36
C ASP A 7 3.43 -11.63 18.43
N ARG A 8 2.44 -12.57 18.42
CA ARG A 8 1.16 -12.32 17.74
C ARG A 8 0.38 -11.17 18.37
N LYS A 9 0.37 -11.07 19.72
CA LYS A 9 -0.27 -9.95 20.41
C LYS A 9 0.37 -8.62 20.04
N ARG A 10 1.70 -8.52 20.07
CA ARG A 10 2.42 -7.30 19.62
C ARG A 10 2.11 -6.93 18.18
N ALA A 11 2.04 -7.93 17.28
CA ALA A 11 1.68 -7.68 15.89
C ALA A 11 0.24 -7.13 15.76
N TRP A 12 -0.70 -7.66 16.53
CA TRP A 12 -2.07 -7.13 16.60
C TRP A 12 -2.12 -5.68 17.08
N GLU A 13 -1.41 -5.37 18.16
CA GLU A 13 -1.33 -4.02 18.72
C GLU A 13 -0.76 -3.05 17.69
N ARG A 14 0.33 -3.45 17.01
CA ARG A 14 0.98 -2.64 15.99
C ARG A 14 0.08 -2.41 14.77
N ILE A 15 -0.56 -3.45 14.23
CA ILE A 15 -1.46 -3.34 13.07
C ILE A 15 -2.65 -2.42 13.38
N ARG A 16 -3.17 -2.46 14.60
CA ARG A 16 -4.26 -1.58 15.03
C ARG A 16 -3.82 -0.13 15.20
N ALA A 17 -2.60 0.09 15.72
CA ALA A 17 -2.07 1.43 15.95
C ALA A 17 -1.59 2.10 14.66
N GLU A 18 -0.96 1.35 13.75
CA GLU A 18 -0.39 1.90 12.52
C GLU A 18 -1.37 1.89 11.34
N GLU A 19 -2.44 1.11 11.42
CA GLU A 19 -3.47 0.98 10.37
C GLU A 19 -2.90 0.84 8.95
N PRO A 20 -1.98 -0.11 8.70
CA PRO A 20 -1.25 -0.18 7.45
C PRO A 20 -2.21 -0.33 6.26
N PHE A 21 -1.95 0.41 5.19
CA PHE A 21 -2.68 0.31 3.92
C PHE A 21 -2.70 -1.13 3.37
N LEU A 22 -1.57 -1.83 3.50
CA LEU A 22 -1.37 -3.18 2.98
C LEU A 22 -0.61 -4.03 4.00
N VAL A 23 -1.10 -5.24 4.23
CA VAL A 23 -0.37 -6.30 4.94
C VAL A 23 -0.05 -7.43 3.97
N ILE A 24 1.21 -7.83 3.90
CA ILE A 24 1.67 -8.97 3.10
C ILE A 24 1.99 -10.13 4.04
N GLY A 25 1.47 -11.32 3.74
CA GLY A 25 1.74 -12.50 4.51
C GLY A 25 1.99 -13.74 3.66
N SER A 26 3.07 -14.44 3.99
CA SER A 26 3.44 -15.74 3.42
C SER A 26 3.73 -16.70 4.57
N PRO A 27 2.69 -17.17 5.29
CA PRO A 27 2.89 -18.10 6.39
C PRO A 27 3.56 -19.39 5.89
N PRO A 28 4.27 -20.15 6.76
CA PRO A 28 5.00 -21.33 6.33
C PRO A 28 4.10 -22.35 5.60
N CYS A 29 4.45 -22.67 4.35
CA CYS A 29 3.66 -23.54 3.49
C CYS A 29 4.02 -25.03 3.60
N THR A 30 5.11 -25.38 4.29
CA THR A 30 5.67 -26.74 4.34
C THR A 30 4.63 -27.78 4.73
N MET A 31 3.87 -27.54 5.81
CA MET A 31 2.87 -28.48 6.32
C MET A 31 1.59 -28.55 5.46
N PHE A 32 1.46 -27.67 4.47
CA PHE A 32 0.37 -27.66 3.50
C PHE A 32 0.78 -28.22 2.14
N SER A 33 1.99 -28.74 2.00
CA SER A 33 2.43 -29.46 0.81
C SER A 33 1.77 -30.85 0.74
N SER A 34 1.33 -31.26 -0.44
CA SER A 34 0.80 -32.62 -0.67
C SER A 34 1.83 -33.72 -0.32
N LEU A 35 3.11 -33.44 -0.42
CA LEU A 35 4.20 -34.35 -0.04
C LEU A 35 4.20 -34.66 1.47
N GLN A 36 3.60 -33.84 2.31
CA GLN A 36 3.49 -34.10 3.75
C GLN A 36 2.58 -35.28 4.10
N ASN A 37 1.72 -35.71 3.18
CA ASN A 37 0.91 -36.91 3.37
C ASN A 37 1.76 -38.18 3.48
N LEU A 38 2.97 -38.18 2.91
CA LEU A 38 3.93 -39.30 3.08
C LEU A 38 4.53 -39.29 4.49
N ASN A 39 4.86 -38.10 5.02
CA ASN A 39 5.45 -37.97 6.37
C ASN A 39 4.43 -38.26 7.48
N ALA A 40 3.14 -38.04 7.24
CA ALA A 40 2.06 -38.34 8.18
C ALA A 40 2.00 -39.85 8.57
N LYS A 41 2.46 -40.72 7.67
CA LYS A 41 2.48 -42.18 7.90
C LYS A 41 3.70 -42.64 8.72
N THR A 42 4.81 -41.88 8.67
CA THR A 42 6.08 -42.27 9.29
C THR A 42 6.22 -41.78 10.73
N ASN A 43 5.78 -40.59 11.05
CA ASN A 43 5.83 -40.02 12.42
C ASN A 43 4.60 -39.15 12.67
N LYS A 44 3.50 -39.80 12.99
CA LYS A 44 2.19 -39.12 13.14
C LYS A 44 2.20 -38.05 14.24
N VAL A 45 2.81 -38.33 15.40
CA VAL A 45 2.80 -37.40 16.55
C VAL A 45 3.52 -36.10 16.22
N GLU A 46 4.75 -36.18 15.69
CA GLU A 46 5.52 -35.01 15.31
C GLU A 46 4.87 -34.27 14.13
N TRP A 47 4.32 -35.00 13.17
CA TRP A 47 3.57 -34.42 12.07
C TRP A 47 2.37 -33.60 12.56
N GLU A 48 1.54 -34.16 13.46
CA GLU A 48 0.39 -33.46 14.06
C GLU A 48 0.80 -32.21 14.83
N LYS A 49 1.88 -32.25 15.59
CA LYS A 49 2.41 -31.11 16.32
C LYS A 49 2.77 -29.98 15.35
N ARG A 50 3.57 -30.28 14.33
CA ARG A 50 3.98 -29.30 13.31
C ARG A 50 2.80 -28.78 12.51
N ARG A 51 1.83 -29.63 12.22
CA ARG A 51 0.60 -29.25 11.54
C ARG A 51 -0.21 -28.24 12.36
N ARG A 52 -0.41 -28.48 13.64
CA ARG A 52 -1.08 -27.54 14.57
C ARG A 52 -0.39 -26.18 14.61
N THR A 53 0.94 -26.14 14.69
CA THR A 53 1.70 -24.89 14.64
C THR A 53 1.45 -24.15 13.33
N ALA A 54 1.49 -24.83 12.19
CA ALA A 54 1.24 -24.23 10.88
C ALA A 54 -0.21 -23.67 10.77
N GLU A 55 -1.19 -24.39 11.33
CA GLU A 55 -2.59 -23.95 11.38
C GLU A 55 -2.80 -22.71 12.25
N VAL A 56 -2.09 -22.60 13.37
CA VAL A 56 -2.09 -21.40 14.23
C VAL A 56 -1.58 -20.20 13.44
N LEU A 57 -0.48 -20.34 12.72
CA LEU A 57 0.11 -19.26 11.91
C LEU A 57 -0.81 -18.87 10.73
N LEU A 58 -1.39 -19.84 10.06
CA LEU A 58 -2.34 -19.60 8.97
C LEU A 58 -3.60 -18.87 9.45
N THR A 59 -4.15 -19.31 10.59
CA THR A 59 -5.33 -18.70 11.20
C THR A 59 -5.06 -17.29 11.68
N PHE A 60 -3.88 -17.04 12.27
CA PHE A 60 -3.45 -15.71 12.65
C PHE A 60 -3.36 -14.78 11.44
N ALA A 61 -2.68 -15.21 10.36
CA ALA A 61 -2.59 -14.44 9.13
C ALA A 61 -3.98 -14.12 8.54
N ALA A 62 -4.86 -15.12 8.48
CA ALA A 62 -6.22 -14.93 7.97
C ALA A 62 -7.06 -13.97 8.82
N ALA A 63 -6.86 -13.97 10.15
CA ALA A 63 -7.52 -13.03 11.04
C ALA A 63 -7.05 -11.58 10.80
N VAL A 64 -5.74 -11.38 10.57
CA VAL A 64 -5.17 -10.09 10.17
C VAL A 64 -5.75 -9.63 8.82
N TYR A 65 -5.82 -10.52 7.83
CA TYR A 65 -6.41 -10.18 6.52
C TYR A 65 -7.88 -9.79 6.63
N LYS A 66 -8.64 -10.51 7.47
CA LYS A 66 -10.05 -10.16 7.73
C LYS A 66 -10.18 -8.76 8.35
N LEU A 67 -9.31 -8.40 9.30
CA LEU A 67 -9.28 -7.05 9.86
C LEU A 67 -9.01 -6.00 8.76
N GLN A 68 -8.04 -6.23 7.88
CA GLN A 68 -7.73 -5.33 6.78
C GLN A 68 -8.96 -5.12 5.88
N VAL A 69 -9.64 -6.19 5.47
CA VAL A 69 -10.85 -6.10 4.62
C VAL A 69 -11.97 -5.35 5.33
N LEU A 70 -12.26 -5.66 6.59
CA LEU A 70 -13.31 -5.00 7.37
C LEU A 70 -13.04 -3.50 7.57
N ALA A 71 -11.78 -3.12 7.64
CA ALA A 71 -11.34 -1.73 7.76
C ALA A 71 -11.18 -1.01 6.40
N GLY A 72 -11.57 -1.63 5.28
CA GLY A 72 -11.40 -1.07 3.94
C GLY A 72 -9.94 -0.93 3.50
N ARG A 73 -9.05 -1.70 4.09
CA ARG A 73 -7.62 -1.79 3.77
C ARG A 73 -7.32 -3.10 3.04
N HIS A 74 -6.06 -3.29 2.63
CA HIS A 74 -5.67 -4.39 1.77
C HIS A 74 -4.76 -5.41 2.44
N PHE A 75 -4.77 -6.61 1.88
CA PHE A 75 -3.81 -7.66 2.20
C PHE A 75 -3.34 -8.36 0.92
N LEU A 76 -2.20 -9.03 1.01
CA LEU A 76 -1.71 -9.98 0.02
C LEU A 76 -1.30 -11.25 0.77
N HIS A 77 -1.90 -12.38 0.39
CA HIS A 77 -1.53 -13.71 0.87
C HIS A 77 -0.88 -14.51 -0.25
N GLU A 78 0.22 -15.18 0.04
CA GLU A 78 0.97 -16.02 -0.90
C GLU A 78 1.11 -17.44 -0.38
N HIS A 79 0.81 -18.43 -1.23
CA HIS A 79 1.20 -19.83 -1.04
C HIS A 79 1.39 -20.52 -2.40
N PRO A 80 2.11 -21.68 -2.44
CA PRO A 80 2.15 -22.52 -3.64
C PRO A 80 0.75 -22.83 -4.15
N ALA A 81 0.55 -22.83 -5.46
CA ALA A 81 -0.78 -23.03 -6.04
C ALA A 81 -1.42 -24.37 -5.69
N SER A 82 -0.61 -25.40 -5.47
CA SER A 82 -1.03 -26.77 -5.10
C SER A 82 -1.13 -27.01 -3.59
N ALA A 83 -0.89 -26.00 -2.75
CA ALA A 83 -0.90 -26.17 -1.30
C ALA A 83 -2.32 -26.43 -0.77
N THR A 84 -2.46 -27.32 0.21
CA THR A 84 -3.75 -27.71 0.79
C THR A 84 -4.38 -26.63 1.67
N ASN A 85 -3.64 -25.58 2.02
CA ASN A 85 -4.18 -24.42 2.75
C ASN A 85 -5.33 -23.72 2.00
N TRP A 86 -5.37 -23.79 0.66
CA TRP A 86 -6.42 -23.16 -0.14
C TRP A 86 -7.83 -23.73 0.11
N SER A 87 -7.91 -24.99 0.57
CA SER A 87 -9.14 -25.62 1.04
C SER A 87 -9.34 -25.52 2.56
N HIS A 88 -8.39 -24.90 3.29
CA HIS A 88 -8.56 -24.69 4.73
C HIS A 88 -9.78 -23.78 4.98
N PRO A 89 -10.70 -24.12 5.92
CA PRO A 89 -11.97 -23.41 6.10
C PRO A 89 -11.79 -21.87 6.31
N THR A 90 -10.75 -21.48 7.01
CA THR A 90 -10.47 -20.05 7.27
C THR A 90 -10.08 -19.29 5.99
N ILE A 91 -9.26 -19.91 5.14
CA ILE A 91 -8.85 -19.33 3.86
C ILE A 91 -10.00 -19.34 2.85
N ALA A 92 -10.74 -20.44 2.79
CA ALA A 92 -11.91 -20.54 1.92
C ALA A 92 -12.98 -19.48 2.26
N LYS A 93 -13.26 -19.26 3.55
CA LYS A 93 -14.17 -18.19 4.00
C LYS A 93 -13.67 -16.79 3.63
N LEU A 94 -12.38 -16.54 3.74
CA LEU A 94 -11.79 -15.26 3.36
C LEU A 94 -11.88 -15.04 1.84
N LEU A 95 -11.60 -16.07 1.05
CA LEU A 95 -11.71 -16.01 -0.41
C LEU A 95 -13.17 -15.81 -0.88
N ALA A 96 -14.17 -16.29 -0.12
CA ALA A 96 -15.58 -16.05 -0.39
C ALA A 96 -16.07 -14.65 0.03
N THR A 97 -15.23 -13.85 0.67
CA THR A 97 -15.58 -12.47 1.08
C THR A 97 -15.63 -11.56 -0.16
N SER A 98 -16.66 -10.72 -0.24
CA SER A 98 -16.79 -9.74 -1.34
C SER A 98 -15.55 -8.84 -1.43
N GLY A 99 -15.06 -8.63 -2.64
CA GLY A 99 -13.85 -7.85 -2.91
C GLY A 99 -12.53 -8.62 -2.72
N VAL A 100 -12.57 -9.89 -2.31
CA VAL A 100 -11.40 -10.76 -2.24
C VAL A 100 -11.39 -11.70 -3.43
N SER A 101 -10.25 -11.80 -4.09
CA SER A 101 -10.05 -12.73 -5.20
C SER A 101 -8.63 -13.29 -5.23
N ALA A 102 -8.37 -14.24 -6.13
CA ALA A 102 -7.06 -14.86 -6.23
C ALA A 102 -6.65 -15.13 -7.67
N VAL A 103 -5.34 -15.05 -7.90
CA VAL A 103 -4.71 -15.38 -9.19
C VAL A 103 -3.58 -16.39 -8.97
N VAL A 104 -3.22 -17.10 -10.01
CA VAL A 104 -2.03 -17.96 -10.00
C VAL A 104 -1.00 -17.35 -10.95
N ALA A 105 0.22 -17.18 -10.46
CA ALA A 105 1.38 -16.72 -11.20
C ALA A 105 2.36 -17.89 -11.45
N HIS A 106 3.18 -17.77 -12.50
CA HIS A 106 4.34 -18.63 -12.68
C HIS A 106 5.60 -17.80 -12.43
N GLN A 107 6.39 -18.14 -11.40
CA GLN A 107 7.50 -17.28 -10.98
C GLN A 107 8.63 -17.16 -12.01
N CYS A 108 8.76 -18.08 -12.96
CA CYS A 108 9.66 -17.92 -14.12
C CYS A 108 9.33 -16.67 -14.95
N ALA A 109 8.06 -16.27 -15.04
CA ALA A 109 7.64 -15.03 -15.70
C ALA A 109 8.07 -13.75 -14.97
N PHE A 110 8.58 -13.89 -13.76
CA PHE A 110 9.17 -12.83 -12.94
C PHE A 110 10.69 -12.99 -12.75
N GLY A 111 11.30 -13.92 -13.50
CA GLY A 111 12.74 -14.13 -13.50
C GLY A 111 13.26 -15.14 -12.48
N LEU A 112 12.39 -15.97 -11.86
CA LEU A 112 12.88 -17.03 -10.98
C LEU A 112 13.69 -18.06 -11.78
N GLN A 113 14.90 -18.34 -11.29
CA GLN A 113 15.78 -19.36 -11.83
C GLN A 113 16.17 -20.37 -10.75
N SER A 114 16.59 -21.54 -11.16
CA SER A 114 17.11 -22.57 -10.28
C SER A 114 18.22 -23.36 -10.98
N SER A 115 19.09 -23.98 -10.19
CA SER A 115 20.18 -24.83 -10.70
C SER A 115 19.65 -26.08 -11.41
N THR A 116 20.30 -26.44 -12.49
CA THR A 116 20.06 -27.69 -13.21
C THR A 116 21.05 -28.80 -12.75
N PRO A 117 20.75 -30.08 -12.96
CA PRO A 117 21.68 -31.16 -12.64
C PRO A 117 23.06 -31.03 -13.29
N GLY A 118 23.15 -30.36 -14.44
CA GLY A 118 24.40 -30.10 -15.16
C GLY A 118 25.18 -28.85 -14.71
N GLY A 119 24.81 -28.22 -13.56
CA GLY A 119 25.52 -27.06 -13.00
C GLY A 119 25.14 -25.71 -13.60
N GLY A 120 24.22 -25.66 -14.57
CA GLY A 120 23.68 -24.43 -15.17
C GLY A 120 22.52 -23.84 -14.38
N GLN A 121 21.96 -22.74 -14.89
CA GLN A 121 20.73 -22.11 -14.41
C GLN A 121 19.64 -22.22 -15.49
N ALA A 122 18.41 -22.46 -15.06
CA ALA A 122 17.25 -22.43 -15.94
C ALA A 122 16.02 -21.85 -15.21
N PRO A 123 15.06 -21.28 -15.96
CA PRO A 123 13.84 -20.76 -15.37
C PRO A 123 13.12 -21.83 -14.50
N ALA A 124 12.61 -21.41 -13.34
CA ALA A 124 11.84 -22.28 -12.47
C ALA A 124 10.37 -21.83 -12.42
N MET A 125 9.43 -22.68 -12.85
CA MET A 125 8.03 -22.25 -13.00
C MET A 125 7.41 -21.83 -11.67
N LYS A 126 7.57 -22.61 -10.61
CA LYS A 126 6.99 -22.42 -9.26
C LYS A 126 5.59 -21.75 -9.31
N PRO A 127 4.53 -22.52 -9.65
CA PRO A 127 3.18 -21.97 -9.65
C PRO A 127 2.80 -21.49 -8.25
N THR A 128 2.51 -20.19 -8.13
CA THR A 128 2.23 -19.53 -6.86
C THR A 128 0.86 -18.87 -6.94
N ARG A 129 0.03 -19.09 -5.95
CA ARG A 129 -1.29 -18.47 -5.87
C ARG A 129 -1.22 -17.28 -4.91
N PHE A 130 -1.74 -16.16 -5.37
CA PHE A 130 -1.88 -14.93 -4.61
C PHE A 130 -3.37 -14.65 -4.37
N MET A 131 -3.73 -14.31 -3.15
CA MET A 131 -5.07 -13.88 -2.76
C MET A 131 -4.98 -12.48 -2.16
N SER A 132 -5.87 -11.58 -2.58
CA SER A 132 -5.83 -10.18 -2.13
C SER A 132 -7.22 -9.54 -2.22
N SER A 133 -7.41 -8.47 -1.43
CA SER A 133 -8.50 -7.50 -1.59
C SER A 133 -8.10 -6.30 -2.46
N ALA A 134 -6.90 -6.30 -3.06
CA ALA A 134 -6.37 -5.26 -3.92
C ALA A 134 -6.34 -5.72 -5.38
N PRO A 135 -7.33 -5.40 -6.24
CA PRO A 135 -7.39 -5.86 -7.63
C PRO A 135 -6.15 -5.49 -8.45
N ALA A 136 -5.60 -4.28 -8.28
CA ALA A 136 -4.41 -3.85 -9.00
C ALA A 136 -3.18 -4.71 -8.70
N MET A 137 -3.05 -5.22 -7.46
CA MET A 137 -1.99 -6.17 -7.12
C MET A 137 -2.16 -7.49 -7.84
N LEU A 138 -3.39 -8.02 -7.90
CA LEU A 138 -3.67 -9.28 -8.58
C LEU A 138 -3.46 -9.17 -10.09
N GLU A 139 -3.79 -8.01 -10.69
CA GLU A 139 -3.49 -7.74 -12.10
C GLU A 139 -1.97 -7.78 -12.36
N ALA A 140 -1.16 -7.12 -11.53
CA ALA A 140 0.30 -7.13 -11.63
C ALA A 140 0.92 -8.53 -11.45
N LEU A 141 0.25 -9.39 -10.65
CA LEU A 141 0.71 -10.74 -10.29
C LEU A 141 0.10 -11.84 -11.17
N SER A 142 -0.72 -11.54 -12.16
CA SER A 142 -1.41 -12.56 -12.97
C SER A 142 -0.55 -13.18 -14.08
N LYS A 143 0.75 -12.87 -14.13
CA LYS A 143 1.64 -13.33 -15.21
C LYS A 143 1.83 -14.86 -15.20
N ARG A 144 1.60 -15.46 -16.37
CA ARG A 144 1.83 -16.88 -16.63
C ARG A 144 3.11 -17.07 -17.46
N CYS A 145 3.68 -18.26 -17.34
CA CYS A 145 4.80 -18.64 -18.22
C CYS A 145 4.34 -18.61 -19.69
N PRO A 146 5.04 -17.87 -20.56
CA PRO A 146 4.69 -17.83 -21.99
C PRO A 146 5.06 -19.13 -22.75
N GLY A 147 5.79 -20.05 -22.10
CA GLY A 147 6.37 -21.22 -22.78
C GLY A 147 7.68 -20.87 -23.48
N GLY A 148 8.09 -21.74 -24.43
CA GLY A 148 9.30 -21.54 -25.23
C GLY A 148 10.62 -21.82 -24.52
N HIS A 149 10.61 -22.33 -23.29
CA HIS A 149 11.79 -22.75 -22.52
C HIS A 149 11.50 -23.94 -21.63
N SER A 150 12.54 -24.70 -21.31
CA SER A 150 12.47 -25.77 -20.30
C SER A 150 12.61 -25.20 -18.89
N HIS A 151 11.99 -25.88 -17.91
CA HIS A 151 12.05 -25.45 -16.51
C HIS A 151 12.96 -26.35 -15.68
N ALA A 152 13.77 -25.72 -14.81
CA ALA A 152 14.48 -26.44 -13.78
C ALA A 152 13.50 -27.04 -12.76
N SER A 153 13.71 -28.30 -12.38
CA SER A 153 12.96 -28.96 -11.31
C SER A 153 13.37 -28.37 -9.95
N LEU A 154 12.42 -28.07 -9.12
CA LEU A 154 12.64 -27.65 -7.73
C LEU A 154 12.76 -28.84 -6.76
N LEU A 155 12.65 -30.07 -7.23
CA LEU A 155 12.82 -31.26 -6.43
C LEU A 155 14.30 -31.58 -6.19
N GLY A 156 14.63 -31.96 -4.97
CA GLY A 156 15.97 -32.38 -4.54
C GLY A 156 16.93 -31.24 -4.18
N GLY A 157 17.88 -31.55 -3.30
CA GLY A 157 18.88 -30.60 -2.79
C GLY A 157 18.25 -29.39 -2.09
N THR A 158 18.87 -28.22 -2.28
CA THR A 158 18.44 -26.93 -1.67
C THR A 158 17.46 -26.17 -2.56
N ARG A 159 17.20 -26.63 -3.78
CA ARG A 159 16.47 -25.87 -4.82
C ARG A 159 15.10 -25.34 -4.38
N ALA A 160 14.31 -26.15 -3.66
CA ALA A 160 13.01 -25.72 -3.14
C ALA A 160 13.15 -24.62 -2.07
N ARG A 161 14.19 -24.72 -1.23
CA ARG A 161 14.51 -23.72 -0.21
C ARG A 161 15.00 -22.43 -0.84
N ASP A 162 15.89 -22.51 -1.81
CA ASP A 162 16.47 -21.36 -2.49
C ASP A 162 15.39 -20.61 -3.30
N ALA A 163 14.42 -21.35 -3.87
CA ALA A 163 13.25 -20.80 -4.53
C ALA A 163 12.23 -20.15 -3.56
N ALA A 164 12.45 -20.19 -2.24
CA ALA A 164 11.65 -19.41 -1.28
C ALA A 164 11.95 -17.91 -1.36
N VAL A 165 13.14 -17.53 -1.83
CA VAL A 165 13.49 -16.14 -2.08
C VAL A 165 12.76 -15.68 -3.35
N TYR A 166 12.01 -14.57 -3.22
CA TYR A 166 11.30 -14.00 -4.36
C TYR A 166 12.26 -13.39 -5.37
N PRO A 167 12.08 -13.64 -6.67
CA PRO A 167 12.88 -12.98 -7.69
C PRO A 167 12.59 -11.46 -7.72
N PRO A 168 13.57 -10.61 -8.08
CA PRO A 168 13.40 -9.15 -8.11
C PRO A 168 12.19 -8.69 -8.92
N GLY A 169 11.89 -9.36 -10.04
CA GLY A 169 10.73 -9.06 -10.87
C GLY A 169 9.39 -9.28 -10.16
N LEU A 170 9.31 -10.27 -9.25
CA LEU A 170 8.11 -10.48 -8.42
C LEU A 170 7.98 -9.39 -7.36
N CYS A 171 9.07 -9.02 -6.69
CA CYS A 171 9.09 -7.93 -5.72
C CYS A 171 8.66 -6.60 -6.36
N ALA A 172 9.19 -6.31 -7.57
CA ALA A 172 8.81 -5.13 -8.33
C ALA A 172 7.30 -5.14 -8.69
N ALA A 173 6.76 -6.28 -9.12
CA ALA A 173 5.34 -6.41 -9.45
C ALA A 173 4.44 -6.21 -8.21
N ILE A 174 4.84 -6.71 -7.04
CA ILE A 174 4.14 -6.47 -5.77
C ILE A 174 4.13 -4.96 -5.45
N ALA A 175 5.29 -4.30 -5.52
CA ALA A 175 5.41 -2.88 -5.23
C ALA A 175 4.60 -2.01 -6.21
N GLN A 176 4.67 -2.30 -7.51
CA GLN A 176 3.90 -1.61 -8.55
C GLN A 176 2.39 -1.80 -8.36
N GLY A 177 1.95 -3.03 -8.08
CA GLY A 177 0.55 -3.32 -7.81
C GLY A 177 0.03 -2.60 -6.57
N ALA A 178 0.83 -2.52 -5.49
CA ALA A 178 0.48 -1.79 -4.28
C ALA A 178 0.34 -0.28 -4.55
N ALA A 179 1.30 0.31 -5.27
CA ALA A 179 1.27 1.71 -5.64
C ALA A 179 0.06 2.06 -6.53
N GLU A 180 -0.26 1.20 -7.51
CA GLU A 180 -1.43 1.38 -8.36
C GLU A 180 -2.74 1.24 -7.57
N GLN A 181 -2.82 0.29 -6.64
CA GLN A 181 -4.00 0.15 -5.77
C GLN A 181 -4.21 1.41 -4.92
N LEU A 182 -3.16 1.94 -4.33
CA LEU A 182 -3.23 3.18 -3.56
C LEU A 182 -3.75 4.35 -4.39
N ARG A 183 -3.29 4.47 -5.65
CA ARG A 183 -3.80 5.50 -6.60
C ARG A 183 -5.29 5.32 -6.89
N ARG A 184 -5.74 4.08 -7.14
CA ARG A 184 -7.16 3.76 -7.41
C ARG A 184 -8.05 4.10 -6.21
N ASP A 185 -7.60 3.77 -5.00
CA ASP A 185 -8.35 4.05 -3.77
C ASP A 185 -8.47 5.55 -3.50
N ASN A 186 -7.41 6.31 -3.70
CA ASN A 186 -7.44 7.75 -3.53
C ASN A 186 -8.39 8.42 -4.53
N ARG A 187 -8.40 7.99 -5.80
CA ARG A 187 -9.39 8.44 -6.79
C ARG A 187 -10.82 8.09 -6.38
N ALA A 188 -11.05 6.86 -5.91
CA ALA A 188 -12.38 6.41 -5.50
C ALA A 188 -12.88 7.14 -4.25
N ARG A 189 -11.99 7.50 -3.31
CA ARG A 189 -12.34 8.35 -2.15
C ARG A 189 -12.73 9.75 -2.58
N GLY A 190 -11.98 10.37 -3.48
CA GLY A 190 -12.32 11.66 -4.07
C GLY A 190 -13.69 11.67 -4.75
N ILE A 191 -13.97 10.68 -5.61
CA ILE A 191 -15.27 10.56 -6.30
C ILE A 191 -16.44 10.35 -5.29
N ARG A 192 -16.24 9.55 -4.25
CA ARG A 192 -17.26 9.34 -3.21
C ARG A 192 -17.55 10.60 -2.41
N ALA A 193 -16.53 11.36 -2.07
CA ALA A 193 -16.67 12.65 -1.39
C ALA A 193 -17.50 13.62 -2.24
N VAL A 194 -17.21 13.72 -3.54
CA VAL A 194 -17.97 14.56 -4.48
C VAL A 194 -19.43 14.10 -4.59
N ARG A 195 -19.70 12.79 -4.72
CA ARG A 195 -21.07 12.25 -4.80
C ARG A 195 -21.86 12.49 -3.51
N ALA A 196 -21.27 12.19 -2.35
CA ALA A 196 -21.92 12.44 -1.05
C ALA A 196 -22.31 13.90 -0.87
N TRP A 197 -21.47 14.80 -1.37
CA TRP A 197 -21.72 16.21 -1.37
C TRP A 197 -22.87 16.62 -2.32
N HIS A 198 -22.96 16.02 -3.54
CA HIS A 198 -24.11 16.22 -4.44
C HIS A 198 -25.42 15.72 -3.84
N ASP A 199 -25.40 14.54 -3.21
CA ASP A 199 -26.60 13.95 -2.57
C ASP A 199 -27.06 14.77 -1.36
N ALA A 200 -26.16 15.40 -0.63
CA ALA A 200 -26.49 16.30 0.47
C ALA A 200 -27.17 17.59 -0.01
N ARG A 201 -26.77 18.11 -1.18
CA ARG A 201 -27.41 19.28 -1.80
C ARG A 201 -28.83 19.00 -2.37
N GLY A 202 -29.03 17.81 -2.94
CA GLY A 202 -30.34 17.44 -3.52
C GLY A 202 -31.47 17.32 -2.50
N ARG A 203 -31.19 17.39 -1.21
CA ARG A 203 -32.18 17.27 -0.11
C ARG A 203 -32.56 18.57 0.57
N HIS A 204 -32.06 19.72 0.11
CA HIS A 204 -32.54 21.01 0.61
C HIS A 204 -33.66 21.53 -0.28
N PRO A 205 -34.88 21.72 0.24
CA PRO A 205 -35.95 22.43 -0.49
C PRO A 205 -35.48 23.86 -0.73
N VAL A 206 -35.47 24.25 -1.99
CA VAL A 206 -35.29 25.66 -2.38
C VAL A 206 -36.50 26.46 -1.96
N HIS A 207 -36.48 26.98 -0.75
CA HIS A 207 -37.40 28.06 -0.35
C HIS A 207 -36.64 29.04 0.54
N GLY A 208 -36.55 30.26 0.04
CA GLY A 208 -36.12 31.43 0.81
C GLY A 208 -35.13 32.30 0.07
N ASN A 209 -35.62 33.40 -0.49
CA ASN A 209 -34.83 34.54 -0.92
C ASN A 209 -33.90 34.96 0.21
N ILE A 210 -32.61 34.76 0.04
CA ILE A 210 -31.60 35.37 0.89
C ILE A 210 -31.23 36.70 0.24
N PRO A 211 -31.43 37.83 0.91
CA PRO A 211 -31.03 39.11 0.37
C PRO A 211 -29.50 39.18 0.26
N VAL A 212 -29.03 39.49 -0.93
CA VAL A 212 -27.64 39.83 -1.19
C VAL A 212 -27.35 41.11 -0.41
N ARG A 213 -26.61 41.02 0.70
CA ARG A 213 -26.03 42.14 1.40
C ARG A 213 -24.53 42.08 1.36
N GLY A 214 -23.92 43.07 0.79
CA GLY A 214 -22.51 43.44 0.97
C GLY A 214 -21.60 42.85 -0.09
N GLU A 215 -21.12 43.72 -0.96
CA GLU A 215 -19.93 43.46 -1.77
C GLU A 215 -18.78 43.04 -0.86
N PRO A 216 -18.04 41.94 -1.20
CA PRO A 216 -16.85 41.61 -0.45
C PRO A 216 -15.80 42.70 -0.71
N THR A 217 -15.36 43.32 0.35
CA THR A 217 -14.12 44.14 0.34
C THR A 217 -13.02 43.29 -0.30
N GLU A 218 -12.40 43.86 -1.32
CA GLU A 218 -11.22 43.32 -1.99
C GLU A 218 -10.15 42.94 -0.95
N VAL A 219 -10.12 41.66 -0.58
CA VAL A 219 -8.87 41.07 -0.15
C VAL A 219 -8.09 40.87 -1.45
N GLN A 220 -7.10 41.70 -1.67
CA GLN A 220 -6.17 41.63 -2.78
C GLN A 220 -5.54 40.23 -2.82
N CYS A 221 -6.21 39.31 -3.48
CA CYS A 221 -5.54 38.19 -4.11
C CYS A 221 -4.76 38.82 -5.26
N ALA A 222 -3.46 38.95 -5.12
CA ALA A 222 -2.58 39.31 -6.22
C ALA A 222 -2.77 38.24 -7.29
N ALA A 223 -3.62 38.52 -8.27
CA ALA A 223 -3.69 37.78 -9.51
C ALA A 223 -2.37 38.00 -10.22
N ALA A 224 -1.44 37.06 -10.11
CA ALA A 224 -0.27 37.00 -10.96
C ALA A 224 -0.75 36.78 -12.38
N GLN A 225 -0.76 37.84 -13.19
CA GLN A 225 -0.90 37.76 -14.62
C GLN A 225 0.35 37.06 -15.18
N GLY A 226 0.12 35.92 -15.82
CA GLY A 226 0.94 35.29 -16.85
C GLY A 226 2.46 35.37 -16.75
N ASN A 227 3.06 34.32 -16.18
CA ASN A 227 4.36 33.86 -16.64
C ASN A 227 4.42 32.32 -16.49
N THR A 228 4.52 31.61 -17.59
CA THR A 228 4.61 30.15 -17.68
C THR A 228 6.06 29.71 -17.48
N GLY A 229 6.54 29.77 -16.26
CA GLY A 229 7.87 29.32 -15.84
C GLY A 229 8.01 29.56 -14.34
N ASP A 230 8.22 28.51 -13.56
CA ASP A 230 8.58 28.53 -12.13
C ASP A 230 7.48 28.75 -11.08
N GLU A 231 6.22 28.44 -11.34
CA GLU A 231 5.18 28.52 -10.30
C GLU A 231 5.35 27.44 -9.20
N ASP A 232 6.00 26.31 -9.50
CA ASP A 232 6.27 25.26 -8.53
C ASP A 232 7.36 25.65 -7.52
N GLU A 233 8.32 26.45 -7.96
CA GLU A 233 9.35 27.04 -7.12
C GLU A 233 8.76 28.10 -6.16
N GLN A 234 7.73 28.82 -6.58
CA GLN A 234 7.06 29.82 -5.74
C GLN A 234 6.24 29.19 -4.60
N LEU A 235 5.62 28.01 -4.80
CA LEU A 235 4.94 27.29 -3.73
C LEU A 235 5.90 26.77 -2.66
N ALA A 236 7.11 26.35 -3.06
CA ALA A 236 8.16 25.95 -2.15
C ALA A 236 8.87 27.15 -1.50
N ALA A 237 8.95 28.28 -2.21
CA ALA A 237 9.61 29.51 -1.76
C ALA A 237 8.81 30.29 -0.72
N TRP A 238 7.55 29.99 -0.50
CA TRP A 238 6.72 30.71 0.46
C TRP A 238 7.03 30.27 1.90
N ALA A 239 8.16 30.77 2.42
CA ALA A 239 8.51 30.73 3.83
C ALA A 239 8.48 32.15 4.37
N PRO A 240 7.35 32.65 4.91
CA PRO A 240 7.35 33.91 5.60
C PRO A 240 8.01 33.74 6.98
N GLY A 241 9.21 34.25 7.16
CA GLY A 241 9.84 34.31 8.47
C GLY A 241 10.62 33.06 8.89
N GLU A 242 10.92 32.99 10.17
CA GLU A 242 11.62 31.87 10.79
C GLU A 242 10.76 30.61 10.80
N VAL A 243 11.34 29.49 10.37
CA VAL A 243 10.68 28.19 10.37
C VAL A 243 11.26 27.36 11.52
N TYR A 244 10.39 26.70 12.25
CA TYR A 244 10.75 25.92 13.42
C TYR A 244 10.42 24.44 13.21
N ASP A 245 11.23 23.59 13.82
CA ASP A 245 11.00 22.15 13.91
C ASP A 245 9.73 21.89 14.72
N GLU A 246 8.76 21.20 14.12
CA GLU A 246 7.44 20.92 14.74
C GLU A 246 7.54 20.05 16.00
N ILE A 247 8.65 19.30 16.18
CA ILE A 247 8.86 18.41 17.32
C ILE A 247 9.65 19.10 18.44
N THR A 248 10.74 19.76 18.08
CA THR A 248 11.69 20.32 19.06
C THR A 248 11.52 21.80 19.30
N GLY A 249 10.83 22.52 18.40
CA GLY A 249 10.71 23.97 18.44
C GLY A 249 12.00 24.73 18.07
N ALA A 250 13.04 24.04 17.63
CA ALA A 250 14.29 24.65 17.23
C ALA A 250 14.17 25.33 15.85
N ALA A 251 14.87 26.45 15.64
CA ALA A 251 14.89 27.12 14.34
C ALA A 251 15.56 26.22 13.28
N LEU A 252 14.95 26.14 12.12
CA LEU A 252 15.44 25.37 10.98
C LEU A 252 16.12 26.27 9.95
N PRO A 253 17.22 25.82 9.30
CA PRO A 253 17.85 26.58 8.23
C PRO A 253 16.89 26.80 7.05
N PRO A 254 16.58 28.04 6.66
CA PRO A 254 15.58 28.34 5.62
C PRO A 254 15.86 27.65 4.28
N SER A 255 17.14 27.55 3.87
CA SER A 255 17.54 26.91 2.62
C SER A 255 17.24 25.41 2.61
N LEU A 256 17.42 24.71 3.75
CA LEU A 256 17.09 23.30 3.87
C LEU A 256 15.58 23.06 3.89
N VAL A 257 14.83 23.95 4.53
CA VAL A 257 13.37 23.91 4.52
C VAL A 257 12.83 24.11 3.11
N GLN A 258 13.36 25.08 2.38
CA GLN A 258 12.95 25.35 0.99
C GLN A 258 13.22 24.14 0.10
N ALA A 259 14.42 23.56 0.19
CA ALA A 259 14.76 22.36 -0.58
C ALA A 259 13.85 21.17 -0.24
N ALA A 260 13.58 20.92 1.04
CA ALA A 260 12.72 19.83 1.49
C ALA A 260 11.24 20.02 1.07
N ARG A 261 10.74 21.26 1.08
CA ARG A 261 9.39 21.59 0.58
C ARG A 261 9.29 21.43 -0.93
N ALA A 262 10.31 21.83 -1.68
CA ALA A 262 10.35 21.63 -3.13
C ALA A 262 10.36 20.15 -3.50
N GLU A 263 11.10 19.31 -2.77
CA GLU A 263 11.11 17.86 -2.94
C GLU A 263 9.73 17.24 -2.66
N GLU A 264 9.05 17.66 -1.60
CA GLU A 264 7.71 17.16 -1.28
C GLU A 264 6.68 17.57 -2.34
N ILE A 265 6.71 18.79 -2.85
CA ILE A 265 5.81 19.26 -3.93
C ILE A 265 6.08 18.46 -5.20
N LYS A 266 7.35 18.29 -5.58
CA LYS A 266 7.73 17.48 -6.74
C LYS A 266 7.20 16.05 -6.61
N PHE A 267 7.39 15.44 -5.45
CA PHE A 267 6.86 14.10 -5.16
C PHE A 267 5.33 14.06 -5.30
N MET A 268 4.61 15.02 -4.73
CA MET A 268 3.14 15.06 -4.80
C MET A 268 2.62 15.24 -6.22
N LEU A 269 3.30 16.03 -7.06
CA LEU A 269 2.96 16.22 -8.47
C LEU A 269 3.25 14.97 -9.31
N GLU A 270 4.43 14.37 -9.15
CA GLU A 270 4.82 13.13 -9.85
C GLU A 270 3.87 11.97 -9.54
N TRP A 271 3.38 11.90 -8.30
CA TRP A 271 2.46 10.86 -7.86
C TRP A 271 0.99 11.21 -8.07
N GLY A 272 0.68 12.39 -8.61
CA GLY A 272 -0.68 12.86 -8.86
C GLY A 272 -1.55 12.91 -7.60
N VAL A 273 -0.94 13.25 -6.45
CA VAL A 273 -1.62 13.33 -5.15
C VAL A 273 -2.65 14.45 -5.14
N TRP A 274 -2.39 15.53 -5.86
CA TRP A 274 -3.28 16.68 -6.01
C TRP A 274 -3.16 17.30 -7.40
N GLN A 275 -4.18 18.06 -7.75
CA GLN A 275 -4.23 18.82 -8.98
C GLN A 275 -4.57 20.27 -8.65
N ARG A 276 -3.90 21.21 -9.29
CA ARG A 276 -4.21 22.64 -9.14
C ARG A 276 -5.58 22.92 -9.71
N ALA A 277 -6.36 23.70 -8.98
CA ALA A 277 -7.63 24.24 -9.42
C ALA A 277 -7.80 25.68 -8.92
N PRO A 278 -8.48 26.56 -9.66
CA PRO A 278 -8.81 27.90 -9.19
C PRO A 278 -9.63 27.84 -7.89
N ILE A 279 -9.35 28.71 -6.93
CA ILE A 279 -10.12 28.81 -5.67
C ILE A 279 -11.62 29.06 -5.96
N ALA A 280 -11.93 29.81 -7.00
CA ALA A 280 -13.28 30.04 -7.45
C ALA A 280 -14.05 28.75 -7.78
N ASP A 281 -13.35 27.72 -8.28
CA ASP A 281 -13.95 26.41 -8.57
C ASP A 281 -14.34 25.71 -7.26
N CYS A 282 -13.53 25.81 -6.22
CA CYS A 282 -13.86 25.32 -4.90
C CYS A 282 -15.15 25.94 -4.36
N TRP A 283 -15.25 27.25 -4.40
CA TRP A 283 -16.47 27.99 -3.99
C TRP A 283 -17.68 27.61 -4.84
N ARG A 284 -17.51 27.55 -6.16
CA ARG A 284 -18.56 27.18 -7.09
C ARG A 284 -19.04 25.74 -6.88
N GLU A 285 -18.12 24.83 -6.64
CA GLU A 285 -18.41 23.41 -6.52
C GLU A 285 -18.82 22.98 -5.11
N THR A 286 -18.21 23.58 -4.08
CA THR A 286 -18.44 23.16 -2.69
C THR A 286 -19.32 24.11 -1.88
N GLY A 287 -19.45 25.38 -2.29
CA GLY A 287 -20.11 26.43 -1.53
C GLY A 287 -19.45 26.75 -0.18
N LYS A 288 -18.21 26.24 0.00
CA LYS A 288 -17.43 26.43 1.23
C LYS A 288 -16.03 26.91 0.87
N GLU A 289 -15.38 27.52 1.81
CA GLU A 289 -13.96 27.86 1.66
C GLU A 289 -13.09 26.61 1.56
N PRO A 290 -11.96 26.69 0.85
CA PRO A 290 -10.99 25.60 0.79
C PRO A 290 -10.54 25.20 2.18
N ILE A 291 -10.34 23.90 2.38
CA ILE A 291 -9.76 23.38 3.62
C ILE A 291 -8.33 23.91 3.76
N GLY A 292 -8.01 24.45 4.92
CA GLY A 292 -6.68 24.98 5.19
C GLY A 292 -5.61 23.89 5.15
N SER A 293 -4.40 24.27 4.83
CA SER A 293 -3.23 23.38 4.84
C SER A 293 -2.10 23.99 5.66
N LYS A 294 -1.13 23.18 6.06
CA LYS A 294 0.10 23.62 6.71
C LYS A 294 1.30 22.77 6.29
N TRP A 295 2.47 23.35 6.42
CA TRP A 295 3.71 22.61 6.39
C TRP A 295 4.02 22.05 7.77
N VAL A 296 4.54 20.82 7.81
CA VAL A 296 5.13 20.17 8.98
C VAL A 296 6.59 19.92 8.64
N ASP A 297 7.47 20.72 9.20
CA ASP A 297 8.90 20.67 8.95
C ASP A 297 9.61 20.07 10.17
N VAL A 298 10.43 19.05 9.95
CA VAL A 298 11.11 18.31 11.02
C VAL A 298 12.56 18.07 10.66
N ASN A 299 13.47 18.30 11.60
CA ASN A 299 14.87 17.89 11.46
C ASN A 299 15.01 16.41 11.81
N LYS A 300 15.39 15.59 10.83
CA LYS A 300 15.69 14.17 10.99
C LYS A 300 17.17 13.89 11.21
N GLY A 301 18.01 14.90 11.05
CA GLY A 301 19.44 14.87 11.38
C GLY A 301 19.72 15.32 12.81
N ASP A 302 20.94 15.72 13.06
CA ASP A 302 21.38 16.32 14.32
C ASP A 302 21.63 17.83 14.16
N SER A 303 22.08 18.48 15.24
CA SER A 303 22.37 19.92 15.23
C SER A 303 23.58 20.30 14.39
N ALA A 304 24.54 19.37 14.18
CA ALA A 304 25.74 19.61 13.38
C ALA A 304 25.51 19.31 11.89
N LYS A 305 24.61 18.37 11.59
CA LYS A 305 24.20 17.98 10.23
C LYS A 305 22.67 17.90 10.13
N PRO A 306 21.99 19.06 10.05
CA PRO A 306 20.53 19.07 9.97
C PRO A 306 20.07 18.46 8.63
N LEU A 307 19.08 17.56 8.71
CA LEU A 307 18.39 16.97 7.57
C LEU A 307 16.90 17.29 7.69
N VAL A 308 16.48 18.34 7.03
CA VAL A 308 15.07 18.77 7.08
C VAL A 308 14.22 17.88 6.18
N ARG A 309 13.09 17.44 6.71
CA ARG A 309 12.03 16.78 5.97
C ARG A 309 10.74 17.55 6.16
N SER A 310 10.12 17.94 5.06
CA SER A 310 8.86 18.67 5.04
C SER A 310 7.71 17.77 4.60
N ARG A 311 6.53 18.02 5.16
CA ARG A 311 5.26 17.39 4.75
C ARG A 311 4.20 18.47 4.59
N PHE A 312 3.49 18.41 3.48
CA PHE A 312 2.33 19.27 3.26
C PHE A 312 1.09 18.52 3.73
N VAL A 313 0.41 19.05 4.75
CA VAL A 313 -0.74 18.40 5.39
C VAL A 313 -1.97 19.30 5.36
N VAL A 314 -3.13 18.68 5.22
CA VAL A 314 -4.43 19.34 5.28
C VAL A 314 -4.82 19.50 6.74
N LYS A 315 -5.35 20.66 7.14
CA LYS A 315 -5.92 20.90 8.46
C LYS A 315 -7.34 20.30 8.51
N GLU A 316 -7.64 19.58 9.59
CA GLU A 316 -9.01 19.16 9.90
C GLU A 316 -9.85 20.34 10.39
#